data_8224e8e148f7e28313cdc6ead1cc61fb
#
_entry.id   8224e8e148f7e28313cdc6ead1cc61fb
#
_cell.length_a   1.000
_cell.length_b   1.000
_cell.length_c   1.000
_cell.angle_alpha   90.00
_cell.angle_beta   90.00
_cell.angle_gamma   90.00
#
_symmetry.space_group_name_H-M   'P 1'
#
loop_
_entity.id
_entity.type
_entity.pdbx_description
1 polymer ?
#
loop_
_entity_poly.entity_id
_entity_poly.type
_entity_poly.pdbx_seq_one_letter_code
_entity_poly.pdbx_strand_id
1 'polypeptide(L)'
;MAFDALLLEHCQSTNNPGPVLRFYLWEGSWLSLGRHQTPRSNHWLNLVRNGRLNVVRRPSGGGAVLHGGGLTYALIWPDPPRQRREAYRRVNAWITAGLARLDLELYPGDDPALTGSQNCFASATTADLVDPSGHKRIGSAQFWQRGHLLQHGEIPLAPSPQLWHEVFGTDPPCWQSATPSAA
;
A
#
# COMPACT_ATOMS: atom_id res chain seq x y z
N MET A 1 6.19 9.65 1.12
CA MET A 1 5.44 10.25 -0.01
C MET A 1 6.22 11.34 -0.74
N ALA A 2 6.61 12.47 -0.08
CA ALA A 2 7.40 13.50 -0.76
C ALA A 2 8.74 12.96 -1.28
N PHE A 3 9.42 12.17 -0.48
CA PHE A 3 10.69 11.56 -0.88
C PHE A 3 10.53 10.59 -2.06
N ASP A 4 9.43 9.85 -2.15
CA ASP A 4 9.16 8.97 -3.29
C ASP A 4 8.93 9.77 -4.59
N ALA A 5 8.28 10.94 -4.48
CA ALA A 5 8.11 11.87 -5.59
C ALA A 5 9.46 12.47 -6.06
N LEU A 6 10.30 12.88 -5.11
CA LEU A 6 11.66 13.37 -5.42
C LEU A 6 12.52 12.30 -6.09
N LEU A 7 12.45 11.05 -5.64
CA LEU A 7 13.18 9.93 -6.28
C LEU A 7 12.67 9.68 -7.70
N LEU A 8 11.36 9.80 -7.94
CA LEU A 8 10.79 9.68 -9.28
C LEU A 8 11.28 10.82 -10.19
N GLU A 9 11.28 12.07 -9.70
CA GLU A 9 11.80 13.23 -10.44
C GLU A 9 13.29 13.09 -10.74
N HIS A 10 14.08 12.65 -9.76
CA HIS A 10 15.50 12.38 -9.95
C HIS A 10 15.72 11.30 -11.02
N CYS A 11 14.96 10.22 -10.98
CA CYS A 11 15.01 9.16 -12.00
C CYS A 11 14.69 9.70 -13.39
N GLN A 12 13.72 10.62 -13.53
CA GLN A 12 13.34 11.24 -14.81
C GLN A 12 14.37 12.23 -15.36
N SER A 13 15.19 12.81 -14.49
CA SER A 13 16.24 13.77 -14.85
C SER A 13 17.63 13.15 -15.04
N THR A 14 17.80 11.89 -14.65
CA THR A 14 19.06 11.17 -14.75
C THR A 14 19.14 10.40 -16.06
N ASN A 15 20.30 10.42 -16.71
CA ASN A 15 20.53 9.63 -17.91
C ASN A 15 20.76 8.16 -17.53
N ASN A 16 19.93 7.26 -18.07
CA ASN A 16 19.94 5.81 -17.79
C ASN A 16 19.89 5.45 -16.28
N PRO A 17 18.85 5.88 -15.56
CA PRO A 17 18.73 5.61 -14.12
C PRO A 17 18.45 4.13 -13.88
N GLY A 18 19.01 3.58 -12.82
CA GLY A 18 18.62 2.26 -12.30
C GLY A 18 17.29 2.31 -11.54
N PRO A 19 16.65 1.16 -11.32
CA PRO A 19 15.48 1.09 -10.43
C PRO A 19 15.90 1.38 -8.98
N VAL A 20 15.01 2.04 -8.23
CA VAL A 20 15.22 2.35 -6.81
C VAL A 20 14.13 1.68 -5.99
N LEU A 21 14.52 0.83 -5.06
CA LEU A 21 13.62 0.23 -4.08
C LEU A 21 13.90 0.85 -2.71
N ARG A 22 12.82 1.22 -2.02
CA ARG A 22 12.86 1.79 -0.69
C ARG A 22 11.85 1.12 0.21
N PHE A 23 12.25 0.84 1.46
CA PHE A 23 11.37 0.45 2.55
C PHE A 23 11.42 1.50 3.64
N TYR A 24 10.28 1.78 4.29
CA TYR A 24 10.24 2.74 5.38
C TYR A 24 9.05 2.52 6.30
N LEU A 25 9.20 3.03 7.51
CA LEU A 25 8.16 3.09 8.52
C LEU A 25 7.66 4.54 8.65
N TRP A 26 6.46 4.69 9.14
CA TRP A 26 5.88 6.00 9.45
C TRP A 26 6.02 6.28 10.94
N GLU A 27 6.54 7.44 11.27
CA GLU A 27 6.53 7.92 12.63
C GLU A 27 5.14 8.47 12.97
N GLY A 28 4.48 7.86 13.98
CA GLY A 28 3.09 8.17 14.31
C GLY A 28 2.07 7.60 13.32
N SER A 29 0.83 8.05 13.46
CA SER A 29 -0.29 7.57 12.65
C SER A 29 -0.60 8.53 11.52
N TRP A 30 -0.66 8.00 10.30
CA TRP A 30 -0.91 8.75 9.08
C TRP A 30 -2.01 8.11 8.24
N LEU A 31 -2.87 8.94 7.66
CA LEU A 31 -3.85 8.53 6.66
C LEU A 31 -3.42 9.09 5.30
N SER A 32 -3.03 8.21 4.38
CA SER A 32 -2.77 8.63 3.02
C SER A 32 -4.03 8.54 2.17
N LEU A 33 -4.43 9.66 1.57
CA LEU A 33 -5.56 9.74 0.65
C LEU A 33 -5.09 9.48 -0.77
N GLY A 34 -5.90 8.78 -1.55
CA GLY A 34 -5.69 8.64 -2.98
C GLY A 34 -5.78 9.99 -3.69
N ARG A 35 -5.13 10.12 -4.86
CA ARG A 35 -5.02 11.38 -5.62
C ARG A 35 -6.34 12.11 -5.80
N HIS A 36 -7.41 11.38 -6.12
CA HIS A 36 -8.73 11.93 -6.43
C HIS A 36 -9.75 11.72 -5.29
N GLN A 37 -9.31 11.14 -4.16
CA GLN A 37 -10.20 10.87 -3.05
C GLN A 37 -10.56 12.17 -2.33
N THR A 38 -11.86 12.42 -2.19
CA THR A 38 -12.37 13.49 -1.34
C THR A 38 -12.66 12.92 0.03
N PRO A 39 -12.13 13.50 1.13
CA PRO A 39 -12.50 13.08 2.48
C PRO A 39 -14.00 13.28 2.66
N ARG A 40 -14.76 12.20 2.89
CA ARG A 40 -16.22 12.26 3.08
C ARG A 40 -16.63 12.26 4.54
N SER A 41 -15.66 12.10 5.43
CA SER A 41 -15.97 11.81 6.81
C SER A 41 -15.44 12.88 7.76
N ASN A 42 -16.37 13.54 8.46
CA ASN A 42 -16.04 14.54 9.47
C ASN A 42 -15.25 13.95 10.66
N HIS A 43 -15.38 12.63 10.92
CA HIS A 43 -14.66 12.01 12.03
C HIS A 43 -13.14 11.95 11.79
N TRP A 44 -12.66 11.82 10.54
CA TRP A 44 -11.22 11.94 10.24
C TRP A 44 -10.67 13.31 10.60
N LEU A 45 -11.45 14.38 10.32
CA LEU A 45 -11.08 15.75 10.69
C LEU A 45 -10.97 15.92 12.20
N ASN A 46 -11.83 15.26 12.99
CA ASN A 46 -11.75 15.30 14.44
C ASN A 46 -10.49 14.58 14.96
N LEU A 47 -10.14 13.42 14.38
CA LEU A 47 -8.89 12.72 14.73
C LEU A 47 -7.65 13.59 14.43
N VAL A 48 -7.66 14.34 13.31
CA VAL A 48 -6.60 15.26 12.95
C VAL A 48 -6.53 16.43 13.93
N ARG A 49 -7.64 17.07 14.25
CA ARG A 49 -7.70 18.20 15.20
C ARG A 49 -7.21 17.82 16.61
N ASN A 50 -7.46 16.58 17.00
CA ASN A 50 -7.03 16.03 18.29
C ASN A 50 -5.57 15.48 18.26
N GLY A 51 -4.83 15.68 17.17
CA GLY A 51 -3.43 15.24 17.05
C GLY A 51 -3.23 13.72 16.98
N ARG A 52 -4.31 12.95 16.80
CA ARG A 52 -4.28 11.47 16.76
C ARG A 52 -3.98 10.91 15.37
N LEU A 53 -4.14 11.72 14.32
CA LEU A 53 -3.99 11.32 12.93
C LEU A 53 -3.39 12.46 12.11
N ASN A 54 -2.39 12.15 11.32
CA ASN A 54 -1.89 13.04 10.28
C ASN A 54 -2.46 12.64 8.93
N VAL A 55 -2.55 13.57 7.99
CA VAL A 55 -3.09 13.28 6.64
C VAL A 55 -2.12 13.72 5.57
N VAL A 56 -1.95 12.88 4.55
CA VAL A 56 -1.16 13.19 3.37
C VAL A 56 -1.91 12.72 2.11
N ARG A 57 -1.68 13.37 0.99
CA ARG A 57 -2.18 12.93 -0.32
C ARG A 57 -1.06 12.29 -1.11
N ARG A 58 -1.30 11.06 -1.59
CA ARG A 58 -0.34 10.36 -2.46
C ARG A 58 -0.61 10.65 -3.94
N PRO A 59 0.40 10.53 -4.81
CA PRO A 59 0.24 10.76 -6.26
C PRO A 59 -0.59 9.67 -6.95
N SER A 60 -0.65 8.46 -6.38
CA SER A 60 -1.42 7.33 -6.90
C SER A 60 -2.90 7.39 -6.51
N GLY A 61 -3.74 6.62 -7.20
CA GLY A 61 -5.17 6.49 -6.90
C GLY A 61 -5.47 5.55 -5.73
N GLY A 62 -6.74 5.12 -5.65
CA GLY A 62 -7.26 4.19 -4.63
C GLY A 62 -7.88 4.86 -3.41
N GLY A 63 -8.43 4.06 -2.50
CA GLY A 63 -9.00 4.47 -1.22
C GLY A 63 -7.94 4.91 -0.21
N ALA A 64 -8.35 5.35 0.98
CA ALA A 64 -7.44 5.74 2.05
C ALA A 64 -6.67 4.53 2.60
N VAL A 65 -5.44 4.78 3.02
CA VAL A 65 -4.58 3.79 3.69
C VAL A 65 -4.12 4.38 5.01
N LEU A 66 -4.36 3.66 6.10
CA LEU A 66 -3.85 3.99 7.42
C LEU A 66 -2.44 3.41 7.58
N HIS A 67 -1.47 4.27 7.83
CA HIS A 67 -0.09 3.95 8.14
C HIS A 67 0.17 4.15 9.62
N GLY A 68 1.05 3.35 10.15
CA GLY A 68 1.38 3.25 11.56
C GLY A 68 1.23 1.80 12.01
N GLY A 69 2.34 1.16 12.38
CA GLY A 69 2.39 -0.28 12.62
C GLY A 69 2.46 -1.14 11.37
N GLY A 70 2.93 -0.59 10.26
CA GLY A 70 3.15 -1.29 8.99
C GLY A 70 4.45 -0.90 8.31
N LEU A 71 4.84 -1.65 7.30
CA LEU A 71 5.99 -1.40 6.43
C LEU A 71 5.50 -0.90 5.08
N THR A 72 5.93 0.28 4.68
CA THR A 72 5.68 0.81 3.33
C THR A 72 6.85 0.50 2.42
N TYR A 73 6.57 0.04 1.22
CA TYR A 73 7.57 -0.04 0.15
C TYR A 73 7.28 0.98 -0.96
N ALA A 74 8.32 1.43 -1.64
CA ALA A 74 8.24 2.24 -2.85
C ALA A 74 9.29 1.76 -3.84
N LEU A 75 8.85 1.41 -5.05
CA LEU A 75 9.68 1.05 -6.18
C LEU A 75 9.55 2.12 -7.26
N ILE A 76 10.66 2.79 -7.56
CA ILE A 76 10.77 3.64 -8.74
C ILE A 76 11.38 2.77 -9.84
N TRP A 77 10.66 2.61 -10.93
CA TRP A 77 11.06 1.75 -12.03
C TRP A 77 11.13 2.58 -13.31
N PRO A 78 12.35 2.89 -13.79
CA PRO A 78 12.55 3.46 -15.12
C PRO A 78 12.25 2.38 -16.15
N ASP A 79 11.63 2.75 -17.24
CA ASP A 79 11.30 1.86 -18.35
C ASP A 79 10.56 0.55 -17.93
N PRO A 80 9.43 0.67 -17.21
CA PRO A 80 8.63 -0.48 -16.83
C PRO A 80 7.87 -1.06 -18.03
N PRO A 81 7.33 -2.29 -17.94
CA PRO A 81 6.43 -2.82 -18.95
C PRO A 81 5.30 -1.82 -19.25
N ARG A 82 5.01 -1.58 -20.54
CA ARG A 82 3.99 -0.59 -20.95
C ARG A 82 2.59 -0.89 -20.41
N GLN A 83 2.28 -2.16 -20.18
CA GLN A 83 1.00 -2.59 -19.64
C GLN A 83 1.03 -2.55 -18.11
N ARG A 84 0.14 -1.75 -17.50
CA ARG A 84 0.03 -1.62 -16.04
C ARG A 84 -0.14 -2.96 -15.32
N ARG A 85 -0.97 -3.84 -15.88
CA ARG A 85 -1.22 -5.18 -15.31
C ARG A 85 0.06 -6.01 -15.26
N GLU A 86 0.88 -5.95 -16.30
CA GLU A 86 2.16 -6.66 -16.36
C GLU A 86 3.16 -6.10 -15.35
N ALA A 87 3.20 -4.77 -15.18
CA ALA A 87 4.04 -4.15 -14.16
C ALA A 87 3.63 -4.62 -12.74
N TYR A 88 2.32 -4.62 -12.42
CA TYR A 88 1.83 -5.20 -11.15
C TYR A 88 2.25 -6.66 -11.00
N ARG A 89 2.03 -7.49 -12.03
CA ARG A 89 2.35 -8.91 -11.98
C ARG A 89 3.83 -9.15 -11.65
N ARG A 90 4.75 -8.41 -12.26
CA ARG A 90 6.20 -8.56 -12.02
C ARG A 90 6.59 -8.11 -10.61
N VAL A 91 6.08 -6.98 -10.15
CA VAL A 91 6.37 -6.50 -8.79
C VAL A 91 5.77 -7.45 -7.75
N ASN A 92 4.52 -7.88 -7.94
CA ASN A 92 3.86 -8.82 -7.03
C ASN A 92 4.62 -10.16 -6.98
N ALA A 93 5.06 -10.71 -8.11
CA ALA A 93 5.85 -11.94 -8.15
C ALA A 93 7.17 -11.81 -7.36
N TRP A 94 7.82 -10.66 -7.43
CA TRP A 94 9.02 -10.38 -6.66
C TRP A 94 8.71 -10.28 -5.14
N ILE A 95 7.64 -9.58 -4.76
CA ILE A 95 7.22 -9.45 -3.35
C ILE A 95 6.86 -10.82 -2.77
N THR A 96 6.04 -11.61 -3.49
CA THR A 96 5.63 -12.95 -3.04
C THR A 96 6.83 -13.88 -2.89
N ALA A 97 7.77 -13.87 -3.83
CA ALA A 97 8.99 -14.67 -3.73
C ALA A 97 9.86 -14.27 -2.52
N GLY A 98 9.90 -12.97 -2.20
CA GLY A 98 10.60 -12.49 -1.01
C GLY A 98 9.94 -12.95 0.30
N LEU A 99 8.62 -12.83 0.39
CA LEU A 99 7.85 -13.19 1.57
C LEU A 99 7.73 -14.70 1.79
N ALA A 100 7.71 -15.49 0.72
CA ALA A 100 7.76 -16.96 0.81
C ALA A 100 9.01 -17.47 1.53
N ARG A 101 10.13 -16.72 1.49
CA ARG A 101 11.34 -17.06 2.27
C ARG A 101 11.18 -16.86 3.79
N LEU A 102 10.09 -16.21 4.19
CA LEU A 102 9.68 -15.99 5.58
C LEU A 102 8.45 -16.83 5.94
N ASP A 103 8.17 -17.87 5.17
CA ASP A 103 7.00 -18.76 5.31
C ASP A 103 5.65 -18.02 5.21
N LEU A 104 5.63 -16.91 4.47
CA LEU A 104 4.44 -16.12 4.22
C LEU A 104 3.98 -16.32 2.77
N GLU A 105 2.95 -17.14 2.58
CA GLU A 105 2.36 -17.37 1.26
C GLU A 105 1.33 -16.30 0.92
N LEU A 106 1.53 -15.63 -0.22
CA LEU A 106 0.60 -14.62 -0.74
C LEU A 106 0.30 -14.84 -2.22
N TYR A 107 -0.90 -14.46 -2.61
CA TYR A 107 -1.44 -14.59 -3.97
C TYR A 107 -1.99 -13.26 -4.46
N PRO A 108 -2.05 -12.99 -5.78
CA PRO A 108 -2.77 -11.83 -6.32
C PRO A 108 -4.26 -11.89 -5.94
N GLY A 109 -4.85 -10.76 -5.55
CA GLY A 109 -6.29 -10.66 -5.29
C GLY A 109 -7.10 -10.73 -6.58
N ASP A 110 -8.27 -11.36 -6.54
CA ASP A 110 -9.13 -11.59 -7.70
C ASP A 110 -10.44 -10.78 -7.66
N ASP A 111 -10.75 -10.14 -6.54
CA ASP A 111 -11.99 -9.40 -6.38
C ASP A 111 -12.02 -8.11 -7.21
N PRO A 112 -13.13 -7.79 -7.88
CA PRO A 112 -13.30 -6.50 -8.50
C PRO A 112 -13.26 -5.39 -7.44
N ALA A 113 -12.63 -4.26 -7.77
CA ALA A 113 -12.56 -3.11 -6.88
C ALA A 113 -13.97 -2.63 -6.50
N LEU A 114 -14.24 -2.54 -5.19
CA LEU A 114 -15.47 -1.94 -4.68
C LEU A 114 -15.45 -0.43 -4.97
N THR A 115 -16.28 0.01 -5.90
CA THR A 115 -16.44 1.43 -6.20
C THR A 115 -17.09 2.13 -5.02
N GLY A 116 -16.45 3.20 -4.54
CA GLY A 116 -16.99 4.05 -3.45
C GLY A 116 -16.51 3.71 -2.05
N SER A 117 -15.79 2.61 -1.83
CA SER A 117 -15.15 2.36 -0.54
C SER A 117 -14.08 3.39 -0.24
N GLN A 118 -14.09 3.94 0.99
CA GLN A 118 -13.05 4.84 1.48
C GLN A 118 -11.81 4.09 1.99
N ASN A 119 -11.96 2.83 2.39
CA ASN A 119 -10.89 1.96 2.87
C ASN A 119 -10.27 1.18 1.71
N CYS A 120 -8.97 1.35 1.48
CA CYS A 120 -8.25 0.61 0.45
C CYS A 120 -8.14 -0.89 0.76
N PHE A 121 -8.28 -1.29 2.02
CA PHE A 121 -8.23 -2.69 2.45
C PHE A 121 -9.59 -3.41 2.44
N ALA A 122 -10.68 -2.73 2.06
CA ALA A 122 -12.03 -3.33 2.00
C ALA A 122 -12.20 -4.32 0.83
N SER A 123 -11.34 -4.27 -0.18
CA SER A 123 -11.35 -5.20 -1.32
C SER A 123 -9.94 -5.47 -1.82
N ALA A 124 -9.73 -6.60 -2.46
CA ALA A 124 -8.45 -6.99 -3.04
C ALA A 124 -8.58 -7.15 -4.56
N THR A 125 -7.80 -6.39 -5.30
CA THR A 125 -7.71 -6.49 -6.77
C THR A 125 -6.44 -7.22 -7.17
N THR A 126 -6.24 -7.50 -8.45
CA THR A 126 -5.00 -8.08 -8.98
C THR A 126 -3.75 -7.23 -8.71
N ALA A 127 -3.93 -5.98 -8.27
CA ALA A 127 -2.83 -5.11 -7.81
C ALA A 127 -2.37 -5.42 -6.39
N ASP A 128 -3.21 -6.11 -5.62
CA ASP A 128 -3.05 -6.39 -4.20
C ASP A 128 -2.61 -7.83 -3.97
N LEU A 129 -2.13 -8.13 -2.77
CA LEU A 129 -1.78 -9.49 -2.37
C LEU A 129 -2.64 -9.94 -1.19
N VAL A 130 -3.15 -11.15 -1.29
CA VAL A 130 -4.00 -11.80 -0.29
C VAL A 130 -3.33 -13.06 0.24
N ASP A 131 -3.69 -13.47 1.45
CA ASP A 131 -3.30 -14.75 2.03
C ASP A 131 -4.17 -15.92 1.46
N PRO A 132 -3.86 -17.18 1.83
CA PRO A 132 -4.65 -18.35 1.40
C PRO A 132 -6.13 -18.28 1.79
N SER A 133 -6.50 -17.48 2.80
CA SER A 133 -7.89 -17.28 3.22
C SER A 133 -8.59 -16.13 2.48
N GLY A 134 -7.91 -15.48 1.53
CA GLY A 134 -8.43 -14.36 0.74
C GLY A 134 -8.36 -13.00 1.43
N HIS A 135 -7.77 -12.90 2.62
CA HIS A 135 -7.63 -11.60 3.30
C HIS A 135 -6.50 -10.79 2.69
N LYS A 136 -6.78 -9.54 2.38
CA LYS A 136 -5.78 -8.61 1.84
C LYS A 136 -4.68 -8.32 2.85
N ARG A 137 -3.44 -8.61 2.46
CA ARG A 137 -2.23 -8.41 3.27
C ARG A 137 -1.37 -7.26 2.78
N ILE A 138 -1.36 -7.01 1.49
CA ILE A 138 -0.61 -5.91 0.88
C ILE A 138 -1.52 -5.15 -0.06
N GLY A 139 -1.62 -3.85 0.16
CA GLY A 139 -2.29 -2.94 -0.76
C GLY A 139 -1.27 -2.18 -1.60
N SER A 140 -1.40 -2.19 -2.92
CA SER A 140 -0.46 -1.54 -3.82
C SER A 140 -1.14 -0.57 -4.78
N ALA A 141 -0.44 0.49 -5.14
CA ALA A 141 -0.90 1.48 -6.11
C ALA A 141 0.23 1.94 -7.02
N GLN A 142 -0.11 2.30 -8.25
CA GLN A 142 0.83 2.78 -9.25
C GLN A 142 0.56 4.24 -9.61
N PHE A 143 1.65 4.97 -9.83
CA PHE A 143 1.66 6.29 -10.43
C PHE A 143 2.64 6.30 -11.61
N TRP A 144 2.13 6.66 -12.79
CA TRP A 144 2.89 6.68 -14.03
C TRP A 144 3.12 8.12 -14.47
N GLN A 145 4.37 8.45 -14.74
CA GLN A 145 4.74 9.79 -15.19
C GLN A 145 5.93 9.72 -16.15
N ARG A 146 5.78 10.30 -17.33
CA ARG A 146 6.85 10.40 -18.36
C ARG A 146 7.56 9.07 -18.67
N GLY A 147 6.80 7.98 -18.76
CA GLY A 147 7.33 6.65 -19.04
C GLY A 147 7.95 5.92 -17.84
N HIS A 148 7.99 6.54 -16.66
CA HIS A 148 8.49 5.95 -15.42
C HIS A 148 7.33 5.54 -14.52
N LEU A 149 7.59 4.55 -13.68
CA LEU A 149 6.63 4.01 -12.71
C LEU A 149 7.12 4.26 -11.29
N LEU A 150 6.24 4.81 -10.46
CA LEU A 150 6.28 4.64 -9.01
C LEU A 150 5.21 3.65 -8.62
N GLN A 151 5.58 2.47 -8.12
CA GLN A 151 4.67 1.57 -7.41
C GLN A 151 5.01 1.60 -5.93
N HIS A 152 4.01 1.81 -5.10
CA HIS A 152 4.16 1.77 -3.65
C HIS A 152 3.02 0.97 -3.03
N GLY A 153 3.26 0.45 -1.83
CA GLY A 153 2.27 -0.33 -1.10
C GLY A 153 2.55 -0.36 0.39
N GLU A 154 1.51 -0.74 1.12
CA GLU A 154 1.52 -0.88 2.56
C GLU A 154 1.36 -2.36 2.93
N ILE A 155 2.20 -2.79 3.86
CA ILE A 155 2.20 -4.10 4.49
C ILE A 155 1.84 -3.86 5.97
N PRO A 156 0.55 -3.92 6.36
CA PRO A 156 0.16 -3.77 7.76
C PRO A 156 0.73 -4.93 8.58
N LEU A 157 1.60 -4.64 9.54
CA LEU A 157 2.22 -5.65 10.41
C LEU A 157 1.50 -5.75 11.75
N ALA A 158 1.36 -4.61 12.44
CA ALA A 158 0.72 -4.48 13.73
C ALA A 158 -0.03 -3.14 13.83
N PRO A 159 -1.04 -2.89 12.97
CA PRO A 159 -1.81 -1.66 13.04
C PRO A 159 -2.60 -1.58 14.34
N SER A 160 -2.77 -0.37 14.89
CA SER A 160 -3.60 -0.16 16.08
C SER A 160 -5.07 -0.53 15.80
N PRO A 161 -5.65 -1.56 16.45
CA PRO A 161 -7.04 -1.95 16.21
C PRO A 161 -8.02 -0.83 16.52
N GLN A 162 -7.79 -0.11 17.62
CA GLN A 162 -8.64 0.99 18.03
C GLN A 162 -8.65 2.11 16.97
N LEU A 163 -7.49 2.57 16.53
CA LEU A 163 -7.40 3.64 15.54
C LEU A 163 -7.94 3.19 14.17
N TRP A 164 -7.68 1.94 13.79
CA TRP A 164 -8.22 1.36 12.56
C TRP A 164 -9.76 1.37 12.58
N HIS A 165 -10.36 0.92 13.67
CA HIS A 165 -11.82 0.93 13.84
C HIS A 165 -12.37 2.37 13.83
N GLU A 166 -11.73 3.30 14.50
CA GLU A 166 -12.12 4.71 14.49
C GLU A 166 -12.03 5.33 13.08
N VAL A 167 -11.07 4.92 12.25
CA VAL A 167 -10.90 5.44 10.89
C VAL A 167 -11.83 4.77 9.89
N PHE A 168 -11.99 3.45 9.95
CA PHE A 168 -12.68 2.68 8.92
C PHE A 168 -13.95 1.97 9.36
N GLY A 169 -14.23 1.88 10.66
CA GLY A 169 -15.37 1.16 11.21
C GLY A 169 -15.28 -0.37 11.11
N THR A 170 -14.10 -0.91 10.82
CA THR A 170 -13.83 -2.35 10.64
C THR A 170 -12.60 -2.75 11.44
N ASP A 171 -12.37 -4.06 11.58
CA ASP A 171 -11.13 -4.55 12.16
C ASP A 171 -9.95 -4.43 11.18
N PRO A 172 -8.71 -4.28 11.69
CA PRO A 172 -7.52 -4.24 10.87
C PRO A 172 -7.22 -5.60 10.25
N PRO A 173 -6.49 -5.65 9.11
CA PRO A 173 -5.92 -6.88 8.62
C PRO A 173 -4.89 -7.38 9.64
N CYS A 174 -5.06 -8.60 10.15
CA CYS A 174 -4.10 -9.23 11.06
C CYS A 174 -3.44 -10.44 10.38
N TRP A 175 -2.13 -10.56 10.55
CA TRP A 175 -1.42 -11.77 10.18
C TRP A 175 -1.82 -12.86 11.19
N GLN A 176 -2.41 -13.93 10.70
CA GLN A 176 -2.56 -15.11 11.57
C GLN A 176 -1.15 -15.61 11.86
N SER A 177 -0.78 -15.65 13.14
CA SER A 177 0.42 -16.35 13.55
C SER A 177 0.30 -17.78 12.99
N ALA A 178 1.22 -18.18 12.13
CA ALA A 178 1.37 -19.60 11.83
C ALA A 178 1.59 -20.26 13.21
N THR A 179 0.56 -20.93 13.72
CA THR A 179 0.71 -21.75 14.91
C THR A 179 1.74 -22.79 14.51
N PRO A 180 2.91 -22.89 15.18
CA PRO A 180 3.81 -23.98 14.88
C PRO A 180 3.01 -25.25 15.04
N SER A 181 2.88 -26.03 13.97
CA SER A 181 2.35 -27.39 14.07
C SER A 181 3.23 -28.08 15.10
N ALA A 182 2.63 -28.42 16.25
CA ALA A 182 3.29 -29.25 17.22
C ALA A 182 3.62 -30.59 16.52
N ALA A 183 4.89 -30.75 16.19
CA ALA A 183 5.43 -32.00 15.72
C ALA A 183 5.62 -32.96 16.90
#